data_c3b7aa721dcc81f14b1a9d211362c3ef
#
_entry.id   c3b7aa721dcc81f14b1a9d211362c3ef
#
_cell.length_a   1.000
_cell.length_b   1.000
_cell.length_c   1.000
_cell.angle_alpha   90.00
_cell.angle_beta   90.00
_cell.angle_gamma   90.00
#
_symmetry.space_group_name_H-M   'P 1'
#
loop_
_entity.id
_entity.type
_entity.pdbx_description
1 polymer ?
#
loop_
_entity_poly.entity_id
_entity_poly.type
_entity_poly.pdbx_seq_one_letter_code
_entity_poly.pdbx_strand_id
1 'polypeptide(L)'
;MLFRSQQTMILKEKERSVIEDLQTQEKSCVEKYGKYAEQARDPELKNLFRNIQQEEQKHYESLSMILSGSVPECNCNDRSGRDYQPKAVYTAMSSPEDKEHDAFLATDCIGTEKLVSGTYNDDVFAFGDSGVRKLLADIQIEEQNHAEMLYKYKTVNGMA
;
A
#
# COMPACT_ATOMS: atom_id res chain seq x y z
N MET A 1 30.77 -11.49 18.60
CA MET A 1 29.55 -10.70 18.39
C MET A 1 29.97 -9.34 17.86
N LEU A 2 29.96 -9.18 16.55
CA LEU A 2 30.35 -7.92 15.90
C LEU A 2 29.13 -7.01 15.90
N PHE A 3 29.13 -6.03 16.80
CA PHE A 3 28.23 -4.89 16.68
C PHE A 3 28.56 -4.15 15.39
N ARG A 4 27.79 -4.35 14.33
CA ARG A 4 27.76 -3.39 13.24
C ARG A 4 27.26 -2.08 13.85
N SER A 5 28.15 -1.11 13.97
CA SER A 5 27.75 0.27 14.24
C SER A 5 26.74 0.63 13.15
N GLN A 6 25.49 0.88 13.55
CA GLN A 6 24.50 1.46 12.64
C GLN A 6 25.04 2.81 12.23
N GLN A 7 25.60 2.87 11.04
CA GLN A 7 26.03 4.14 10.48
C GLN A 7 24.78 4.97 10.23
N THR A 8 24.60 6.06 10.98
CA THR A 8 23.51 6.99 10.79
C THR A 8 23.62 7.56 9.38
N MET A 9 22.62 7.31 8.55
CA MET A 9 22.54 7.84 7.20
C MET A 9 22.19 9.33 7.24
N ILE A 10 22.91 10.14 6.46
CA ILE A 10 22.62 11.56 6.31
C ILE A 10 21.94 11.76 4.95
N LEU A 11 20.67 12.15 4.97
CA LEU A 11 19.93 12.50 3.77
C LEU A 11 20.34 13.90 3.27
N LYS A 12 20.49 14.02 1.97
CA LYS A 12 20.54 15.32 1.31
C LYS A 12 19.16 15.98 1.41
N GLU A 13 19.13 17.30 1.33
CA GLU A 13 17.88 18.07 1.41
C GLU A 13 16.84 17.61 0.36
N LYS A 14 17.31 17.39 -0.88
CA LYS A 14 16.44 16.86 -1.96
C LYS A 14 15.88 15.48 -1.64
N GLU A 15 16.71 14.59 -1.10
CA GLU A 15 16.27 13.25 -0.69
C GLU A 15 15.25 13.31 0.44
N ARG A 16 15.48 14.19 1.40
CA ARG A 16 14.54 14.42 2.50
C ARG A 16 13.18 14.88 1.97
N SER A 17 13.15 15.82 1.04
CA SER A 17 11.91 16.31 0.43
C SER A 17 11.14 15.20 -0.27
N VAL A 18 11.82 14.31 -0.97
CA VAL A 18 11.19 13.16 -1.63
C VAL A 18 10.53 12.22 -0.60
N ILE A 19 11.21 11.92 0.51
CA ILE A 19 10.63 11.08 1.57
C ILE A 19 9.43 11.76 2.22
N GLU A 20 9.48 13.06 2.47
CA GLU A 20 8.36 13.82 3.04
C GLU A 20 7.14 13.81 2.11
N ASP A 21 7.34 13.91 0.80
CA ASP A 21 6.26 13.79 -0.19
C ASP A 21 5.66 12.38 -0.20
N LEU A 22 6.50 11.34 -0.14
CA LEU A 22 6.02 9.97 -0.02
C LEU A 22 5.24 9.73 1.27
N GLN A 23 5.67 10.32 2.39
CA GLN A 23 4.91 10.25 3.65
C GLN A 23 3.53 10.91 3.54
N THR A 24 3.45 12.05 2.88
CA THR A 24 2.16 12.72 2.64
C THR A 24 1.24 11.83 1.82
N GLN A 25 1.77 11.15 0.80
CA GLN A 25 1.03 10.22 -0.02
C GLN A 25 0.54 9.00 0.78
N GLU A 26 1.42 8.40 1.61
CA GLU A 26 1.07 7.26 2.46
C GLU A 26 0.01 7.64 3.50
N LYS A 27 0.12 8.81 4.10
CA LYS A 27 -0.88 9.32 5.04
C LYS A 27 -2.25 9.45 4.37
N SER A 28 -2.28 9.97 3.15
CA SER A 28 -3.51 10.05 2.36
C SER A 28 -4.10 8.65 2.10
N CYS A 29 -3.27 7.66 1.81
CA CYS A 29 -3.72 6.28 1.63
C CYS A 29 -4.30 5.70 2.93
N VAL A 30 -3.64 5.89 4.06
CA VAL A 30 -4.14 5.44 5.37
C VAL A 30 -5.52 6.03 5.67
N GLU A 31 -5.70 7.32 5.45
CA GLU A 31 -6.98 7.99 5.65
C GLU A 31 -8.06 7.48 4.68
N LYS A 32 -7.71 7.31 3.41
CA LYS A 32 -8.62 6.82 2.38
C LYS A 32 -9.13 5.42 2.69
N TYR A 33 -8.23 4.48 2.97
CA TYR A 33 -8.62 3.11 3.30
C TYR A 33 -9.44 3.04 4.59
N GLY A 34 -9.16 3.89 5.58
CA GLY A 34 -9.97 3.99 6.79
C GLY A 34 -11.40 4.42 6.49
N LYS A 35 -11.57 5.48 5.70
CA LYS A 35 -12.89 5.97 5.28
C LYS A 35 -13.64 4.96 4.43
N TYR A 36 -12.95 4.32 3.49
CA TYR A 36 -13.57 3.33 2.61
C TYR A 36 -13.95 2.05 3.36
N ALA A 37 -13.19 1.65 4.37
CA ALA A 37 -13.58 0.56 5.26
C ALA A 37 -14.90 0.85 6.00
N GLU A 38 -15.13 2.11 6.40
CA GLU A 38 -16.40 2.52 7.00
C GLU A 38 -17.54 2.55 5.99
N GLN A 39 -17.27 2.96 4.75
CA GLN A 39 -18.27 3.13 3.70
C GLN A 39 -18.65 1.82 3.01
N ALA A 40 -17.75 0.85 2.91
CA ALA A 40 -18.01 -0.41 2.24
C ALA A 40 -19.22 -1.12 2.86
N ARG A 41 -20.01 -1.77 2.03
CA ARG A 41 -21.22 -2.50 2.46
C ARG A 41 -20.89 -3.93 2.85
N ASP A 42 -20.03 -4.58 2.08
CA ASP A 42 -19.61 -5.95 2.32
C ASP A 42 -18.53 -6.02 3.42
N PRO A 43 -18.77 -6.83 4.49
CA PRO A 43 -17.77 -7.01 5.55
C PRO A 43 -16.43 -7.53 5.07
N GLU A 44 -16.38 -8.33 4.02
CA GLU A 44 -15.11 -8.80 3.42
C GLU A 44 -14.30 -7.63 2.84
N LEU A 45 -14.96 -6.74 2.11
CA LEU A 45 -14.31 -5.55 1.57
C LEU A 45 -13.86 -4.61 2.68
N LYS A 46 -14.67 -4.44 3.74
CA LYS A 46 -14.26 -3.69 4.93
C LYS A 46 -12.96 -4.23 5.52
N ASN A 47 -12.87 -5.53 5.67
CA ASN A 47 -11.69 -6.18 6.23
C ASN A 47 -10.48 -6.05 5.31
N LEU A 48 -10.67 -6.19 4.01
CA LEU A 48 -9.61 -5.99 3.03
C LEU A 48 -9.05 -4.56 3.11
N PHE A 49 -9.91 -3.55 3.13
CA PHE A 49 -9.49 -2.16 3.27
C PHE A 49 -8.74 -1.90 4.58
N ARG A 50 -9.18 -2.48 5.70
CA ARG A 50 -8.47 -2.35 6.99
C ARG A 50 -7.11 -3.01 6.97
N ASN A 51 -6.99 -4.17 6.34
CA ASN A 51 -5.72 -4.87 6.20
C ASN A 51 -4.73 -4.04 5.36
N ILE A 52 -5.18 -3.50 4.24
CA ILE A 52 -4.35 -2.62 3.41
C ILE A 52 -3.98 -1.35 4.17
N GLN A 53 -4.91 -0.75 4.91
CA GLN A 53 -4.64 0.43 5.74
C GLN A 53 -3.48 0.19 6.71
N GLN A 54 -3.44 -0.98 7.34
CA GLN A 54 -2.35 -1.33 8.27
C GLN A 54 -1.00 -1.42 7.55
N GLU A 55 -0.96 -1.96 6.35
CA GLU A 55 0.27 -2.01 5.55
C GLU A 55 0.72 -0.61 5.11
N GLU A 56 -0.20 0.24 4.69
CA GLU A 56 0.12 1.64 4.36
C GLU A 56 0.65 2.41 5.58
N GLN A 57 0.14 2.14 6.77
CA GLN A 57 0.66 2.72 8.01
C GLN A 57 2.10 2.26 8.28
N LYS A 58 2.42 1.01 8.02
CA LYS A 58 3.80 0.50 8.14
C LYS A 58 4.72 1.17 7.13
N HIS A 59 4.26 1.41 5.91
CA HIS A 59 5.04 2.17 4.91
C HIS A 59 5.35 3.57 5.42
N TYR A 60 4.37 4.28 5.97
CA TYR A 60 4.55 5.59 6.58
C TYR A 60 5.61 5.56 7.69
N GLU A 61 5.54 4.58 8.58
CA GLU A 61 6.50 4.41 9.68
C GLU A 61 7.91 4.11 9.16
N SER A 62 8.04 3.27 8.13
CA SER A 62 9.33 3.00 7.49
C SER A 62 9.96 4.26 6.90
N LEU A 63 9.17 5.11 6.26
CA LEU A 63 9.63 6.39 5.74
C LEU A 63 10.06 7.35 6.87
N SER A 64 9.34 7.35 7.99
CA SER A 64 9.73 8.12 9.19
C SER A 64 11.08 7.68 9.73
N MET A 65 11.39 6.39 9.70
CA MET A 65 12.70 5.87 10.11
C MET A 65 13.81 6.37 9.19
N ILE A 66 13.58 6.42 7.88
CA ILE A 66 14.54 7.00 6.93
C ILE A 66 14.82 8.47 7.28
N LEU A 67 13.80 9.25 7.57
CA LEU A 67 13.97 10.66 7.97
C LEU A 67 14.77 10.81 9.26
N SER A 68 14.73 9.84 10.16
CA SER A 68 15.54 9.83 11.39
C SER A 68 16.95 9.26 11.19
N GLY A 69 17.32 8.85 9.98
CA GLY A 69 18.65 8.37 9.65
C GLY A 69 18.83 6.85 9.71
N SER A 70 17.76 6.09 9.88
CA SER A 70 17.77 4.63 9.90
C SER A 70 17.05 4.06 8.68
N VAL A 71 17.62 3.02 8.07
CA VAL A 71 16.92 2.25 7.03
C VAL A 71 16.42 0.96 7.64
N PRO A 72 15.09 0.78 7.78
CA PRO A 72 14.54 -0.45 8.30
C PRO A 72 14.77 -1.60 7.31
N GLU A 73 14.90 -2.81 7.82
CA GLU A 73 14.80 -3.99 6.98
C GLU A 73 13.36 -4.17 6.55
N CYS A 74 13.14 -4.22 5.24
CA CYS A 74 11.84 -4.57 4.69
C CYS A 74 11.87 -6.03 4.27
N ASN A 75 11.12 -6.84 4.99
CA ASN A 75 10.80 -8.19 4.56
C ASN A 75 9.55 -8.11 3.67
N CYS A 76 9.76 -7.72 2.42
CA CYS A 76 8.68 -7.59 1.47
C CYS A 76 7.91 -8.91 1.36
N ASN A 77 6.64 -8.86 1.70
CA ASN A 77 5.73 -9.96 1.42
C ASN A 77 5.19 -9.80 0.00
N ASP A 78 5.88 -10.41 -0.96
CA ASP A 78 5.50 -10.39 -2.36
C ASP A 78 4.42 -11.43 -2.71
N ARG A 79 3.87 -12.12 -1.70
CA ARG A 79 2.93 -13.23 -1.87
C ARG A 79 1.50 -12.92 -1.44
N SER A 80 1.28 -11.81 -0.75
CA SER A 80 -0.04 -11.50 -0.18
C SER A 80 -1.14 -11.41 -1.25
N GLY A 81 -0.83 -10.83 -2.39
CA GLY A 81 -1.76 -10.80 -3.52
C GLY A 81 -2.04 -12.18 -4.10
N ARG A 82 -0.98 -12.97 -4.28
CA ARG A 82 -1.09 -14.34 -4.80
C ARG A 82 -1.90 -15.24 -3.87
N ASP A 83 -1.66 -15.14 -2.58
CA ASP A 83 -2.25 -16.02 -1.57
C ASP A 83 -3.68 -15.59 -1.17
N TYR A 84 -4.10 -14.39 -1.50
CA TYR A 84 -5.44 -13.89 -1.24
C TYR A 84 -6.47 -14.66 -2.08
N GLN A 85 -7.46 -15.25 -1.42
CA GLN A 85 -8.48 -16.11 -2.03
C GLN A 85 -9.88 -15.67 -1.57
N PRO A 86 -10.42 -14.56 -2.08
CA PRO A 86 -11.74 -14.09 -1.67
C PRO A 86 -12.83 -15.01 -2.20
N LYS A 87 -13.94 -15.07 -1.45
CA LYS A 87 -15.16 -15.73 -1.90
C LYS A 87 -16.16 -14.69 -2.38
N ALA A 88 -16.98 -15.07 -3.36
CA ALA A 88 -18.09 -14.24 -3.82
C ALA A 88 -19.10 -14.03 -2.68
N VAL A 89 -19.47 -12.78 -2.43
CA VAL A 89 -20.50 -12.39 -1.47
C VAL A 89 -21.71 -11.78 -2.16
N TYR A 90 -21.52 -11.17 -3.31
CA TYR A 90 -22.59 -10.63 -4.13
C TYR A 90 -23.15 -11.70 -5.06
N THR A 91 -24.47 -11.89 -5.00
CA THR A 91 -25.22 -12.86 -5.81
C THR A 91 -26.32 -12.14 -6.58
N ALA A 92 -27.08 -12.88 -7.40
CA ALA A 92 -28.26 -12.34 -8.09
C ALA A 92 -29.35 -11.82 -7.13
N MET A 93 -29.32 -12.26 -5.86
CA MET A 93 -30.26 -11.84 -4.82
C MET A 93 -29.77 -10.63 -4.03
N SER A 94 -28.54 -10.20 -4.24
CA SER A 94 -27.97 -9.05 -3.54
C SER A 94 -28.48 -7.73 -4.10
N SER A 95 -28.42 -6.66 -3.30
CA SER A 95 -28.72 -5.31 -3.75
C SER A 95 -27.76 -4.88 -4.87
N PRO A 96 -28.26 -4.56 -6.08
CA PRO A 96 -27.42 -4.04 -7.15
C PRO A 96 -26.71 -2.73 -6.78
N GLU A 97 -27.35 -1.90 -5.96
CA GLU A 97 -26.80 -0.63 -5.50
C GLU A 97 -25.61 -0.83 -4.57
N ASP A 98 -25.69 -1.78 -3.64
CA ASP A 98 -24.59 -2.11 -2.73
C ASP A 98 -23.39 -2.67 -3.51
N LYS A 99 -23.66 -3.54 -4.48
CA LYS A 99 -22.61 -4.10 -5.35
C LYS A 99 -21.90 -3.00 -6.16
N GLU A 100 -22.67 -2.11 -6.76
CA GLU A 100 -22.13 -0.99 -7.54
C GLU A 100 -21.32 -0.03 -6.67
N HIS A 101 -21.80 0.25 -5.45
CA HIS A 101 -21.11 1.08 -4.47
C HIS A 101 -19.72 0.47 -4.10
N ASP A 102 -19.69 -0.80 -3.75
CA ASP A 102 -18.46 -1.48 -3.39
C ASP A 102 -17.50 -1.65 -4.57
N ALA A 103 -18.05 -1.89 -5.77
CA ALA A 103 -17.26 -1.93 -7.00
C ALA A 103 -16.55 -0.61 -7.27
N PHE A 104 -17.24 0.51 -7.04
CA PHE A 104 -16.66 1.85 -7.18
C PHE A 104 -15.49 2.05 -6.22
N LEU A 105 -15.67 1.72 -4.93
CA LEU A 105 -14.62 1.87 -3.93
C LEU A 105 -13.38 1.03 -4.27
N ALA A 106 -13.59 -0.23 -4.65
CA ALA A 106 -12.48 -1.12 -5.02
C ALA A 106 -11.75 -0.64 -6.27
N THR A 107 -12.48 -0.18 -7.28
CA THR A 107 -11.90 0.35 -8.53
C THR A 107 -11.06 1.61 -8.27
N ASP A 108 -11.57 2.53 -7.45
CA ASP A 108 -10.85 3.74 -7.09
C ASP A 108 -9.54 3.41 -6.35
N CYS A 109 -9.57 2.45 -5.45
CA CYS A 109 -8.37 2.03 -4.72
C CYS A 109 -7.34 1.35 -5.63
N ILE A 110 -7.75 0.56 -6.63
CA ILE A 110 -6.82 0.02 -7.62
C ILE A 110 -6.10 1.15 -8.36
N GLY A 111 -6.82 2.19 -8.76
CA GLY A 111 -6.25 3.37 -9.39
C GLY A 111 -5.26 4.09 -8.48
N THR A 112 -5.56 4.21 -7.19
CA THR A 112 -4.67 4.78 -6.19
C THR A 112 -3.39 3.97 -6.05
N GLU A 113 -3.49 2.64 -5.94
CA GLU A 113 -2.32 1.75 -5.83
C GLU A 113 -1.40 1.88 -7.05
N LYS A 114 -1.99 1.94 -8.24
CA LYS A 114 -1.23 2.15 -9.47
C LYS A 114 -0.48 3.48 -9.47
N LEU A 115 -1.12 4.55 -9.04
CA LEU A 115 -0.49 5.88 -8.95
C LEU A 115 0.66 5.88 -7.94
N VAL A 116 0.42 5.35 -6.74
CA VAL A 116 1.41 5.28 -5.65
C VAL A 116 2.61 4.42 -6.05
N SER A 117 2.37 3.27 -6.64
CA SER A 117 3.40 2.38 -7.17
C SER A 117 4.29 3.10 -8.20
N GLY A 118 3.69 3.88 -9.09
CA GLY A 118 4.41 4.69 -10.06
C GLY A 118 5.30 5.75 -9.42
N THR A 119 4.83 6.39 -8.35
CA THR A 119 5.60 7.37 -7.59
C THR A 119 6.83 6.73 -6.95
N TYR A 120 6.69 5.58 -6.31
CA TYR A 120 7.84 4.84 -5.75
C TYR A 120 8.83 4.43 -6.84
N ASN A 121 8.35 4.00 -8.00
CA ASN A 121 9.21 3.63 -9.12
C ASN A 121 10.10 4.80 -9.56
N ASP A 122 9.54 5.99 -9.66
CA ASP A 122 10.29 7.19 -10.05
C ASP A 122 11.25 7.63 -8.93
N ASP A 123 10.80 7.60 -7.69
CA ASP A 123 11.54 8.12 -6.54
C ASP A 123 12.73 7.26 -6.14
N VAL A 124 12.75 5.97 -6.49
CA VAL A 124 13.91 5.09 -6.31
C VAL A 124 15.19 5.74 -6.88
N PHE A 125 15.09 6.41 -8.02
CA PHE A 125 16.23 7.02 -8.69
C PHE A 125 16.73 8.31 -8.03
N ALA A 126 16.02 8.83 -7.04
CA ALA A 126 16.44 10.02 -6.30
C ALA A 126 17.52 9.74 -5.25
N PHE A 127 17.75 8.46 -4.89
CA PHE A 127 18.58 8.06 -3.76
C PHE A 127 19.88 7.39 -4.18
N GLY A 128 20.98 7.83 -3.55
CA GLY A 128 22.28 7.17 -3.68
C GLY A 128 22.42 5.92 -2.82
N ASP A 129 21.71 5.85 -1.67
CA ASP A 129 21.80 4.73 -0.75
C ASP A 129 21.02 3.51 -1.26
N SER A 130 21.71 2.36 -1.38
CA SER A 130 21.11 1.14 -1.90
C SER A 130 20.06 0.54 -0.96
N GLY A 131 20.20 0.75 0.34
CA GLY A 131 19.23 0.31 1.33
C GLY A 131 17.90 1.05 1.21
N VAL A 132 17.96 2.37 1.01
CA VAL A 132 16.76 3.19 0.76
C VAL A 132 16.10 2.75 -0.54
N ARG A 133 16.86 2.58 -1.62
CA ARG A 133 16.29 2.13 -2.90
C ARG A 133 15.61 0.77 -2.78
N LYS A 134 16.21 -0.15 -2.04
CA LYS A 134 15.61 -1.48 -1.80
C LYS A 134 14.29 -1.36 -1.05
N LEU A 135 14.25 -0.55 0.01
CA LEU A 135 13.01 -0.33 0.77
C LEU A 135 11.90 0.24 -0.12
N LEU A 136 12.20 1.25 -0.93
CA LEU A 136 11.20 1.84 -1.83
C LEU A 136 10.71 0.83 -2.88
N ALA A 137 11.61 0.00 -3.41
CA ALA A 137 11.23 -1.06 -4.34
C ALA A 137 10.37 -2.14 -3.68
N ASP A 138 10.67 -2.51 -2.44
CA ASP A 138 9.88 -3.48 -1.66
C ASP A 138 8.48 -2.94 -1.36
N ILE A 139 8.36 -1.66 -1.00
CA ILE A 139 7.06 -1.00 -0.83
C ILE A 139 6.28 -1.02 -2.15
N GLN A 140 6.92 -0.74 -3.28
CA GLN A 140 6.28 -0.80 -4.59
C GLN A 140 5.68 -2.18 -4.89
N ILE A 141 6.38 -3.26 -4.54
CA ILE A 141 5.87 -4.63 -4.70
C ILE A 141 4.63 -4.83 -3.83
N GLU A 142 4.63 -4.34 -2.60
CA GLU A 142 3.46 -4.44 -1.72
C GLU A 142 2.25 -3.67 -2.26
N GLU A 143 2.47 -2.50 -2.87
CA GLU A 143 1.41 -1.74 -3.56
C GLU A 143 0.79 -2.55 -4.72
N GLN A 144 1.62 -3.28 -5.48
CA GLN A 144 1.13 -4.19 -6.52
C GLN A 144 0.28 -5.32 -5.93
N ASN A 145 0.67 -5.89 -4.79
CA ASN A 145 -0.11 -6.90 -4.08
C ASN A 145 -1.48 -6.36 -3.63
N HIS A 146 -1.53 -5.13 -3.15
CA HIS A 146 -2.80 -4.50 -2.79
C HIS A 146 -3.73 -4.40 -4.00
N ALA A 147 -3.22 -3.98 -5.14
CA ALA A 147 -4.01 -3.91 -6.37
C ALA A 147 -4.48 -5.31 -6.81
N GLU A 148 -3.64 -6.34 -6.70
CA GLU A 148 -4.01 -7.72 -7.01
C GLU A 148 -5.15 -8.21 -6.10
N MET A 149 -5.08 -7.97 -4.80
CA MET A 149 -6.13 -8.36 -3.87
C MET A 149 -7.46 -7.69 -4.21
N LEU A 150 -7.44 -6.39 -4.48
CA LEU A 150 -8.64 -5.64 -4.87
C LEU A 150 -9.21 -6.15 -6.21
N TYR A 151 -8.36 -6.45 -7.17
CA TYR A 151 -8.78 -7.01 -8.46
C TYR A 151 -9.42 -8.41 -8.29
N LYS A 152 -8.83 -9.27 -7.47
CA LYS A 152 -9.39 -10.58 -7.16
C LYS A 152 -10.76 -10.47 -6.49
N TYR A 153 -10.90 -9.55 -5.55
CA TYR A 153 -12.18 -9.26 -4.92
C TYR A 153 -13.23 -8.85 -5.96
N LYS A 154 -12.91 -7.94 -6.85
CA LYS A 154 -13.81 -7.52 -7.92
C LYS A 154 -14.18 -8.67 -8.85
N THR A 155 -13.20 -9.45 -9.26
CA THR A 155 -13.39 -10.55 -10.21
C THR A 155 -14.34 -11.61 -9.66
N VAL A 156 -14.12 -12.05 -8.42
CA VAL A 156 -14.97 -13.10 -7.82
C VAL A 156 -16.39 -12.62 -7.59
N ASN A 157 -16.61 -11.32 -7.43
CA ASN A 157 -17.92 -10.71 -7.25
C ASN A 157 -18.57 -10.24 -8.56
N GLY A 158 -17.98 -10.54 -9.71
CA GLY A 158 -18.55 -10.14 -11.00
C GLY A 158 -18.54 -8.63 -11.24
N MET A 159 -17.57 -7.91 -10.68
CA MET A 159 -17.43 -6.45 -10.76
C MET A 159 -16.41 -6.01 -11.80
N ALA A 160 -15.60 -6.93 -12.26
CA ALA A 160 -14.52 -6.65 -13.22
C ALA A 160 -14.94 -6.95 -14.65
#